data_aa7564ac85b31fce1b77463e3b2bbc5c
#
_entry.id   aa7564ac85b31fce1b77463e3b2bbc5c
#
_cell.length_a   1.000
_cell.length_b   1.000
_cell.length_c   1.000
_cell.angle_alpha   90.00
_cell.angle_beta   90.00
_cell.angle_gamma   90.00
#
_symmetry.space_group_name_H-M   'P 1'
#
loop_
_entity.id
_entity.type
_entity.pdbx_description
1 polymer ?
#
loop_
_entity_poly.entity_id
_entity_poly.type
_entity_poly.pdbx_seq_one_letter_code
_entity_poly.pdbx_strand_id
1 'polypeptide(L)'
;MYHQDWLMRQIEIVTRYVFSLLLGKGDRLTGDIRLQTQQPTEADATLSFRLGVLVRAERLCEAENLLYEAVDNADPEALAAGLRFYSELNALPDETLERCGLPRDEVMSGLKELCAAYGLDLGPLSL
;
A
#
# COMPACT_ATOMS: atom_id res chain seq x y z
N MET A 1 19.13 13.03 3.06
CA MET A 1 19.40 12.51 1.79
C MET A 1 19.45 11.01 1.76
N TYR A 2 20.45 10.37 2.31
CA TYR A 2 20.38 8.92 2.35
C TYR A 2 19.32 8.44 3.33
N HIS A 3 18.76 9.32 4.12
CA HIS A 3 17.62 8.98 4.94
C HIS A 3 16.47 8.55 4.04
N GLN A 4 16.25 9.29 2.93
CA GLN A 4 15.18 8.94 1.99
C GLN A 4 15.46 7.60 1.31
N ASP A 5 16.70 7.36 0.92
CA ASP A 5 17.06 6.09 0.29
C ASP A 5 16.85 4.94 1.24
N TRP A 6 17.19 5.14 2.50
CA TRP A 6 17.01 4.11 3.51
C TRP A 6 15.53 3.80 3.72
N LEU A 7 14.71 4.85 3.81
CA LEU A 7 13.28 4.66 3.96
C LEU A 7 12.67 3.95 2.76
N MET A 8 13.10 4.35 1.56
CA MET A 8 12.61 3.73 0.34
C MET A 8 12.87 2.23 0.36
N ARG A 9 14.06 1.84 0.79
CA ARG A 9 14.42 0.44 0.86
C ARG A 9 13.61 -0.30 1.92
N GLN A 10 13.40 0.34 3.08
CA GLN A 10 12.62 -0.29 4.13
C GLN A 10 11.17 -0.51 3.69
N ILE A 11 10.58 0.48 3.04
CA ILE A 11 9.23 0.34 2.54
C ILE A 11 9.15 -0.82 1.54
N GLU A 12 10.13 -0.91 0.65
CA GLU A 12 10.16 -1.98 -0.33
C GLU A 12 10.26 -3.35 0.34
N ILE A 13 11.11 -3.46 1.35
CA ILE A 13 11.30 -4.71 2.06
C ILE A 13 10.01 -5.12 2.76
N VAL A 14 9.38 -4.18 3.46
CA VAL A 14 8.16 -4.49 4.19
C VAL A 14 7.04 -4.90 3.24
N THR A 15 6.85 -4.16 2.15
CA THR A 15 5.77 -4.50 1.22
C THR A 15 6.00 -5.87 0.60
N ARG A 16 7.23 -6.18 0.22
CA ARG A 16 7.54 -7.50 -0.33
C ARG A 16 7.31 -8.60 0.68
N TYR A 17 7.73 -8.37 1.90
CA TYR A 17 7.58 -9.37 2.94
C TYR A 17 6.12 -9.70 3.17
N VAL A 18 5.28 -8.66 3.31
CA VAL A 18 3.87 -8.88 3.59
C VAL A 18 3.17 -9.50 2.39
N PHE A 19 3.50 -9.07 1.16
CA PHE A 19 2.94 -9.72 -0.01
C PHE A 19 3.32 -11.19 -0.05
N SER A 20 4.54 -11.50 0.32
CA SER A 20 5.01 -12.87 0.38
C SER A 20 4.17 -13.70 1.34
N LEU A 21 3.83 -13.13 2.49
CA LEU A 21 2.98 -13.81 3.45
C LEU A 21 1.59 -14.06 2.88
N LEU A 22 1.03 -13.06 2.20
CA LEU A 22 -0.30 -13.20 1.63
C LEU A 22 -0.32 -14.28 0.55
N LEU A 23 0.67 -14.26 -0.33
CA LEU A 23 0.74 -15.22 -1.42
C LEU A 23 1.05 -16.62 -0.91
N GLY A 24 1.85 -16.71 0.14
CA GLY A 24 2.23 -17.99 0.69
C GLY A 24 1.10 -18.72 1.37
N LYS A 25 0.01 -18.03 1.65
CA LYS A 25 -1.10 -18.64 2.36
C LYS A 25 -2.06 -19.38 1.46
N GLY A 26 -1.91 -19.26 0.15
CA GLY A 26 -2.80 -19.98 -0.73
C GLY A 26 -2.58 -19.64 -2.18
N ASP A 27 -2.35 -20.67 -2.97
CA ASP A 27 -2.18 -20.51 -4.41
C ASP A 27 -3.43 -19.96 -5.06
N ARG A 28 -4.57 -20.19 -4.43
CA ARG A 28 -5.82 -19.70 -4.99
C ARG A 28 -5.89 -18.19 -5.00
N LEU A 29 -5.35 -17.56 -3.96
CA LEU A 29 -5.35 -16.10 -3.90
C LEU A 29 -4.53 -15.50 -5.02
N THR A 30 -3.44 -16.18 -5.38
CA THR A 30 -2.58 -15.71 -6.46
C THR A 30 -3.37 -15.66 -7.76
N GLY A 31 -4.14 -16.71 -8.03
CA GLY A 31 -4.94 -16.75 -9.24
C GLY A 31 -5.99 -15.65 -9.27
N ASP A 32 -6.67 -15.48 -8.14
CA ASP A 32 -7.72 -14.46 -8.06
C ASP A 32 -7.16 -13.07 -8.26
N ILE A 33 -6.02 -12.80 -7.63
CA ILE A 33 -5.40 -11.49 -7.75
C ILE A 33 -5.00 -11.23 -9.20
N ARG A 34 -4.51 -12.26 -9.86
CA ARG A 34 -4.08 -12.11 -11.23
C ARG A 34 -5.26 -11.80 -12.15
N LEU A 35 -6.39 -12.47 -11.92
CA LEU A 35 -7.56 -12.21 -12.72
C LEU A 35 -8.08 -10.80 -12.52
N GLN A 36 -8.07 -10.33 -11.29
CA GLN A 36 -8.53 -8.99 -10.98
C GLN A 36 -7.66 -7.93 -11.64
N THR A 37 -6.35 -8.17 -11.70
CA THR A 37 -5.46 -7.20 -12.31
C THR A 37 -5.61 -7.17 -13.83
N GLN A 38 -6.03 -8.27 -14.42
CA GLN A 38 -6.14 -8.33 -15.86
C GLN A 38 -7.37 -7.62 -16.41
N GLN A 39 -8.38 -7.44 -15.57
CA GLN A 39 -9.62 -6.83 -16.04
C GLN A 39 -10.15 -5.80 -15.07
N PRO A 40 -9.48 -4.66 -14.98
CA PRO A 40 -10.04 -3.56 -14.19
C PRO A 40 -11.15 -2.92 -14.99
N THR A 41 -12.39 -3.25 -14.65
CA THR A 41 -13.52 -2.61 -15.29
C THR A 41 -14.08 -1.57 -14.35
N GLU A 42 -14.80 -0.62 -14.90
CA GLU A 42 -15.42 0.41 -14.07
C GLU A 42 -16.39 -0.17 -13.05
N ALA A 43 -17.10 -1.20 -13.48
CA ALA A 43 -18.05 -1.85 -12.60
C ALA A 43 -17.34 -2.42 -11.38
N ASP A 44 -16.09 -2.73 -11.55
CA ASP A 44 -15.29 -3.30 -10.48
C ASP A 44 -14.35 -2.25 -9.92
N ALA A 45 -14.90 -1.10 -9.56
CA ALA A 45 -14.09 -0.06 -8.96
C ALA A 45 -13.55 -0.57 -7.63
N THR A 46 -12.59 -1.47 -7.72
CA THR A 46 -11.97 -2.03 -6.54
C THR A 46 -11.26 -0.94 -5.77
N LEU A 47 -10.99 -1.22 -4.51
CA LEU A 47 -10.27 -0.27 -3.69
C LEU A 47 -8.92 0.06 -4.33
N SER A 48 -8.21 -0.95 -4.84
CA SER A 48 -6.91 -0.72 -5.49
C SER A 48 -7.04 0.23 -6.68
N PHE A 49 -8.07 0.04 -7.49
CA PHE A 49 -8.27 0.90 -8.65
C PHE A 49 -8.54 2.34 -8.21
N ARG A 50 -9.39 2.50 -7.22
CA ARG A 50 -9.75 3.84 -6.74
C ARG A 50 -8.54 4.55 -6.13
N LEU A 51 -7.74 3.80 -5.37
CA LEU A 51 -6.52 4.37 -4.82
C LEU A 51 -5.56 4.77 -5.93
N GLY A 52 -5.43 3.95 -6.96
CA GLY A 52 -4.56 4.27 -8.08
C GLY A 52 -4.97 5.53 -8.81
N VAL A 53 -6.27 5.75 -8.96
CA VAL A 53 -6.77 6.97 -9.59
C VAL A 53 -6.34 8.19 -8.77
N LEU A 54 -6.50 8.11 -7.46
CA LEU A 54 -6.14 9.23 -6.60
C LEU A 54 -4.63 9.48 -6.60
N VAL A 55 -3.85 8.40 -6.63
CA VAL A 55 -2.39 8.55 -6.69
C VAL A 55 -1.98 9.27 -7.98
N ARG A 56 -2.56 8.88 -9.09
CA ARG A 56 -2.24 9.51 -10.38
C ARG A 56 -2.67 10.97 -10.40
N ALA A 57 -3.71 11.31 -9.66
CA ALA A 57 -4.16 12.69 -9.55
C ALA A 57 -3.38 13.46 -8.48
N GLU A 58 -2.41 12.83 -7.85
CA GLU A 58 -1.60 13.42 -6.80
C GLU A 58 -2.43 13.84 -5.59
N ARG A 59 -3.50 13.09 -5.34
CA ARG A 59 -4.35 13.31 -4.16
C ARG A 59 -4.04 12.23 -3.14
N LEU A 60 -2.80 12.26 -2.65
CA LEU A 60 -2.31 11.18 -1.81
C LEU A 60 -2.99 11.10 -0.45
N CYS A 61 -3.27 12.26 0.16
CA CYS A 61 -3.93 12.25 1.46
C CYS A 61 -5.36 11.75 1.36
N GLU A 62 -6.04 12.08 0.28
CA GLU A 62 -7.38 11.57 0.06
C GLU A 62 -7.36 10.06 -0.14
N ALA A 63 -6.33 9.59 -0.86
CA ALA A 63 -6.19 8.15 -1.07
C ALA A 63 -5.97 7.44 0.26
N GLU A 64 -5.13 8.00 1.11
CA GLU A 64 -4.86 7.39 2.40
C GLU A 64 -6.11 7.37 3.26
N ASN A 65 -6.89 8.44 3.24
CA ASN A 65 -8.15 8.47 3.98
C ASN A 65 -9.11 7.39 3.49
N LEU A 66 -9.19 7.23 2.17
CA LEU A 66 -10.04 6.18 1.61
C LEU A 66 -9.57 4.80 2.04
N LEU A 67 -8.27 4.59 2.07
CA LEU A 67 -7.71 3.32 2.51
C LEU A 67 -8.07 3.03 3.97
N TYR A 68 -7.89 4.01 4.84
CA TYR A 68 -8.18 3.79 6.25
C TYR A 68 -9.66 3.62 6.52
N GLU A 69 -10.50 4.26 5.72
CA GLU A 69 -11.92 4.03 5.82
C GLU A 69 -12.24 2.56 5.50
N ALA A 70 -11.60 2.01 4.49
CA ALA A 70 -11.79 0.63 4.13
C ALA A 70 -11.28 -0.30 5.23
N VAL A 71 -10.17 0.04 5.86
CA VAL A 71 -9.64 -0.74 6.97
C VAL A 71 -10.64 -0.74 8.13
N ASP A 72 -11.20 0.42 8.44
CA ASP A 72 -12.18 0.54 9.53
C ASP A 72 -13.42 -0.28 9.24
N ASN A 73 -13.79 -0.39 7.97
CA ASN A 73 -14.96 -1.16 7.57
C ASN A 73 -14.66 -2.64 7.36
N ALA A 74 -13.47 -3.06 7.71
CA ALA A 74 -13.05 -4.46 7.61
C ALA A 74 -13.16 -4.99 6.18
N ASP A 75 -12.85 -4.14 5.21
CA ASP A 75 -12.83 -4.53 3.81
C ASP A 75 -11.74 -5.58 3.60
N PRO A 76 -12.08 -6.76 3.09
CA PRO A 76 -11.07 -7.82 2.95
C PRO A 76 -9.97 -7.48 1.95
N GLU A 77 -10.20 -6.51 1.08
CA GLU A 77 -9.19 -6.12 0.11
C GLU A 77 -8.27 -5.02 0.61
N ALA A 78 -8.57 -4.46 1.79
CA ALA A 78 -7.85 -3.28 2.24
C ALA A 78 -6.35 -3.52 2.44
N LEU A 79 -5.98 -4.69 2.94
CA LEU A 79 -4.56 -4.96 3.17
C LEU A 79 -3.79 -5.02 1.86
N ALA A 80 -4.26 -5.82 0.91
CA ALA A 80 -3.56 -5.92 -0.37
C ALA A 80 -3.56 -4.60 -1.12
N ALA A 81 -4.70 -3.90 -1.11
CA ALA A 81 -4.79 -2.61 -1.77
C ALA A 81 -3.86 -1.59 -1.12
N GLY A 82 -3.76 -1.62 0.20
CA GLY A 82 -2.89 -0.72 0.92
C GLY A 82 -1.43 -0.98 0.64
N LEU A 83 -1.04 -2.25 0.54
CA LEU A 83 0.33 -2.58 0.21
C LEU A 83 0.70 -2.06 -1.17
N ARG A 84 -0.21 -2.20 -2.14
CA ARG A 84 0.04 -1.67 -3.47
C ARG A 84 0.13 -0.15 -3.43
N PHE A 85 -0.77 0.47 -2.69
CA PHE A 85 -0.80 1.91 -2.55
C PHE A 85 0.54 2.43 -2.01
N TYR A 86 1.01 1.87 -0.91
CA TYR A 86 2.27 2.33 -0.33
C TYR A 86 3.46 1.99 -1.22
N SER A 87 3.39 0.89 -1.95
CA SER A 87 4.43 0.55 -2.90
C SER A 87 4.49 1.58 -4.04
N GLU A 88 3.32 2.01 -4.52
CA GLU A 88 3.27 3.03 -5.56
C GLU A 88 3.79 4.36 -5.05
N LEU A 89 3.44 4.72 -3.82
CA LEU A 89 3.96 5.95 -3.24
C LEU A 89 5.47 5.90 -3.13
N ASN A 90 6.00 4.74 -2.77
CA ASN A 90 7.44 4.59 -2.63
C ASN A 90 8.18 4.81 -3.94
N ALA A 91 7.50 4.61 -5.07
CA ALA A 91 8.10 4.82 -6.39
C ALA A 91 8.04 6.27 -6.85
N LEU A 92 7.35 7.12 -6.10
CA LEU A 92 7.24 8.53 -6.47
C LEU A 92 8.49 9.30 -6.02
N PRO A 93 8.83 10.38 -6.74
CA PRO A 93 9.94 11.23 -6.31
C PRO A 93 9.67 11.87 -4.96
N ASP A 94 10.74 12.14 -4.22
CA ASP A 94 10.62 12.79 -2.91
C ASP A 94 9.86 14.10 -3.00
N GLU A 95 10.11 14.87 -4.06
CA GLU A 95 9.45 16.14 -4.26
C GLU A 95 7.94 15.99 -4.35
N THR A 96 7.50 14.97 -5.07
CA THR A 96 6.08 14.74 -5.23
C THR A 96 5.44 14.38 -3.90
N LEU A 97 6.08 13.52 -3.14
CA LEU A 97 5.56 13.12 -1.85
C LEU A 97 5.44 14.31 -0.91
N GLU A 98 6.47 15.14 -0.86
CA GLU A 98 6.47 16.30 0.02
C GLU A 98 5.44 17.33 -0.41
N ARG A 99 5.32 17.54 -1.71
CA ARG A 99 4.35 18.48 -2.24
C ARG A 99 2.93 18.06 -1.91
N CYS A 100 2.68 16.77 -1.89
CA CYS A 100 1.36 16.24 -1.62
C CYS A 100 1.09 16.05 -0.13
N GLY A 101 2.03 16.42 0.72
CA GLY A 101 1.82 16.35 2.16
C GLY A 101 2.02 14.96 2.75
N LEU A 102 2.71 14.09 2.03
CA LEU A 102 2.93 12.73 2.50
C LEU A 102 4.39 12.34 2.29
N PRO A 103 5.31 12.99 3.01
CA PRO A 103 6.72 12.67 2.85
C PRO A 103 7.02 11.21 3.16
N ARG A 104 8.16 10.74 2.71
CA ARG A 104 8.46 9.30 2.72
C ARG A 104 8.42 8.69 4.12
N ASP A 105 8.81 9.44 5.15
CA ASP A 105 8.74 8.90 6.49
C ASP A 105 7.28 8.73 6.94
N GLU A 106 6.37 9.55 6.44
CA GLU A 106 4.95 9.37 6.70
C GLU A 106 4.42 8.17 5.93
N VAL A 107 4.95 7.92 4.74
CA VAL A 107 4.58 6.73 3.98
C VAL A 107 4.96 5.48 4.79
N MET A 108 6.15 5.49 5.36
CA MET A 108 6.58 4.36 6.18
C MET A 108 5.70 4.19 7.42
N SER A 109 5.34 5.30 8.07
CA SER A 109 4.48 5.24 9.24
C SER A 109 3.12 4.67 8.89
N GLY A 110 2.55 5.12 7.76
CA GLY A 110 1.26 4.61 7.33
C GLY A 110 1.30 3.12 7.03
N LEU A 111 2.37 2.69 6.39
CA LEU A 111 2.54 1.27 6.08
C LEU A 111 2.60 0.44 7.37
N LYS A 112 3.33 0.92 8.37
CA LYS A 112 3.41 0.23 9.64
C LYS A 112 2.04 0.15 10.31
N GLU A 113 1.28 1.24 10.26
CA GLU A 113 -0.05 1.27 10.86
C GLU A 113 -0.99 0.30 10.15
N LEU A 114 -0.88 0.23 8.83
CA LEU A 114 -1.69 -0.71 8.07
C LEU A 114 -1.41 -2.14 8.52
N CYS A 115 -0.14 -2.49 8.61
CA CYS A 115 0.24 -3.84 9.04
C CYS A 115 -0.23 -4.12 10.46
N ALA A 116 -0.10 -3.13 11.34
CA ALA A 116 -0.53 -3.31 12.73
C ALA A 116 -2.04 -3.51 12.82
N ALA A 117 -2.80 -2.85 11.96
CA ALA A 117 -4.25 -2.99 11.96
C ALA A 117 -4.67 -4.42 11.64
N TYR A 118 -3.83 -5.16 10.94
CA TYR A 118 -4.11 -6.55 10.60
C TYR A 118 -3.34 -7.52 11.48
N GLY A 119 -2.74 -7.02 12.55
CA GLY A 119 -2.05 -7.87 13.50
C GLY A 119 -0.77 -8.48 12.98
N LEU A 120 -0.18 -7.86 11.97
CA LEU A 120 1.06 -8.37 11.39
C LEU A 120 2.24 -7.91 12.21
N ASP A 121 3.10 -8.85 12.57
CA ASP A 121 4.30 -8.56 13.33
C ASP A 121 5.46 -8.43 12.35
N LEU A 122 5.99 -7.24 12.23
CA LEU A 122 7.09 -6.99 11.31
C LEU A 122 8.44 -7.44 11.91
N GLY A 123 8.48 -7.65 13.21
CA GLY A 123 9.66 -8.20 13.86
C GLY A 123 10.92 -7.43 13.51
N PRO A 124 11.91 -8.11 12.92
CA PRO A 124 13.18 -7.46 12.61
C PRO A 124 13.06 -6.36 11.57
N LEU A 125 11.94 -6.27 10.86
CA LEU A 125 11.72 -5.21 9.90
C LEU A 125 11.15 -3.95 10.54
N SER A 126 10.73 -4.06 11.80
CA SER A 126 10.18 -2.93 12.54
C SER A 126 11.34 -2.09 13.06
N LEU A 127 11.41 -0.86 12.65
CA LEU A 127 12.52 0.01 13.05
C LEU A 127 12.05 1.22 13.83
#